data_1dd490f021c42216d5dc792a9e577054
#
_entry.id   1dd490f021c42216d5dc792a9e577054
#
_cell.length_a   1.000
_cell.length_b   1.000
_cell.length_c   1.000
_cell.angle_alpha   90.00
_cell.angle_beta   90.00
_cell.angle_gamma   90.00
#
_symmetry.space_group_name_H-M   'P 1'
#
loop_
_entity.id
_entity.type
_entity.pdbx_description
1 polymer ?
#
loop_
_entity_poly.entity_id
_entity_poly.type
_entity_poly.pdbx_seq_one_letter_code
_entity_poly.pdbx_strand_id
1 'polypeptide(L)'
;MHILWLVKTTLPQAAVACGLAGASDVSGSWLTGQLAALRTHADLHLTVLCVGKADANGTADGVDYRIVADAAAFAPLLQAGAFDLVHIWGTEYDAAAVMADAARAQNLPVLFSIQGVMRDCAAHLCDGVPDAYRHSGAVWHAIDRVVPGELLDNMQANFDALAAKEAALLHDARHVTGRTGFDRAVCAALAPSARYYPCNETLRPLFYTGTLWHAREFAAAPVLFLPQGNYPLKNLHTVIKALPAVLAQYGNTQLQIAGWPPLDKGPLLRPVIDRMFPYKLYCKRLAAQLGVAGHIRYTGPLDAAAMRQVYLEADVFLLPSSCENSPNSLGEAMLLGLPCVAAAVGGIPSMLEDGREGYLYGDALDEKALANAILRVLQSPDGGTAMGQAARARALRTHDAARNADDLIHIYETILREEHK
;
A
#
# COMPACT_ATOMS: atom_id res chain seq x y z
N MET A 1 -21.91 -7.67 -19.28
CA MET A 1 -22.07 -6.81 -18.09
C MET A 1 -21.21 -5.57 -18.21
N HIS A 2 -21.74 -4.42 -17.77
CA HIS A 2 -21.03 -3.14 -17.79
C HIS A 2 -20.75 -2.68 -16.36
N ILE A 3 -19.48 -2.69 -15.97
CA ILE A 3 -19.04 -2.40 -14.60
C ILE A 3 -18.36 -1.03 -14.56
N LEU A 4 -18.76 -0.18 -13.61
CA LEU A 4 -18.07 1.05 -13.30
C LEU A 4 -17.08 0.84 -12.15
N TRP A 5 -15.81 1.08 -12.37
CA TRP A 5 -14.80 1.16 -11.32
C TRP A 5 -14.62 2.61 -10.88
N LEU A 6 -14.80 2.89 -9.60
CA LEU A 6 -14.32 4.12 -9.00
C LEU A 6 -12.95 3.86 -8.36
N VAL A 7 -11.93 4.60 -8.77
CA VAL A 7 -10.56 4.51 -8.26
C VAL A 7 -10.13 5.84 -7.65
N LYS A 8 -9.29 5.77 -6.62
CA LYS A 8 -8.85 6.96 -5.86
C LYS A 8 -7.94 7.89 -6.67
N THR A 9 -7.13 7.34 -7.56
CA THR A 9 -6.10 8.08 -8.31
C THR A 9 -6.21 7.78 -9.80
N THR A 10 -5.81 8.72 -10.64
CA THR A 10 -5.73 8.51 -12.09
C THR A 10 -4.73 7.42 -12.40
N LEU A 11 -5.20 6.35 -13.06
CA LEU A 11 -4.32 5.26 -13.49
C LEU A 11 -3.41 5.72 -14.65
N PRO A 12 -2.22 5.15 -14.82
CA PRO A 12 -1.33 5.47 -15.94
C PRO A 12 -2.01 5.36 -17.30
N GLN A 13 -2.79 4.29 -17.52
CA GLN A 13 -3.55 4.07 -18.76
C GLN A 13 -4.63 5.14 -18.96
N ALA A 14 -5.33 5.53 -17.89
CA ALA A 14 -6.33 6.61 -17.96
C ALA A 14 -5.68 7.94 -18.37
N ALA A 15 -4.52 8.24 -17.80
CA ALA A 15 -3.79 9.46 -18.13
C ALA A 15 -3.38 9.50 -19.60
N VAL A 16 -2.85 8.40 -20.14
CA VAL A 16 -2.49 8.27 -21.56
C VAL A 16 -3.76 8.38 -22.45
N ALA A 17 -4.81 7.62 -22.15
CA ALA A 17 -6.05 7.63 -22.92
C ALA A 17 -6.74 9.01 -22.96
N CYS A 18 -6.64 9.76 -21.84
CA CYS A 18 -7.20 11.11 -21.73
C CYS A 18 -6.26 12.24 -22.18
N GLY A 19 -5.07 11.92 -22.71
CA GLY A 19 -4.11 12.92 -23.22
C GLY A 19 -3.48 13.80 -22.12
N LEU A 20 -3.40 13.30 -20.88
CA LEU A 20 -2.79 14.03 -19.77
C LEU A 20 -1.27 13.89 -19.80
N ALA A 21 -0.57 15.03 -19.88
CA ALA A 21 0.88 15.04 -19.83
C ALA A 21 1.40 14.74 -18.40
N GLY A 22 2.45 13.92 -18.29
CA GLY A 22 3.23 13.77 -17.03
C GLY A 22 2.62 12.88 -15.97
N ALA A 23 1.72 11.95 -16.34
CA ALA A 23 1.29 10.91 -15.40
C ALA A 23 2.45 10.02 -14.99
N SER A 24 2.77 10.02 -13.69
CA SER A 24 3.82 9.14 -13.17
C SER A 24 3.27 7.72 -13.02
N ASP A 25 4.06 6.71 -13.39
CA ASP A 25 3.77 5.29 -13.17
C ASP A 25 3.66 4.88 -11.68
N VAL A 26 3.80 5.84 -10.77
CA VAL A 26 3.88 5.59 -9.33
C VAL A 26 2.49 5.48 -8.69
N SER A 27 1.50 6.24 -9.18
CA SER A 27 0.16 6.29 -8.57
C SER A 27 -0.81 5.32 -9.24
N GLY A 28 -1.49 4.47 -8.43
CA GLY A 28 -2.54 3.56 -8.91
C GLY A 28 -2.05 2.39 -9.76
N SER A 29 -0.73 2.24 -9.95
CA SER A 29 -0.15 1.22 -10.83
C SER A 29 -0.43 -0.23 -10.42
N TRP A 30 -0.85 -0.48 -9.19
CA TRP A 30 -1.23 -1.80 -8.69
C TRP A 30 -2.51 -2.35 -9.33
N LEU A 31 -3.46 -1.49 -9.78
CA LEU A 31 -4.65 -1.93 -10.52
C LEU A 31 -4.37 -2.27 -11.98
N THR A 32 -3.22 -1.89 -12.51
CA THR A 32 -2.90 -2.11 -13.94
C THR A 32 -2.84 -3.58 -14.32
N GLY A 33 -2.32 -4.42 -13.41
CA GLY A 33 -2.29 -5.88 -13.59
C GLY A 33 -3.69 -6.49 -13.62
N GLN A 34 -4.55 -6.08 -12.72
CA GLN A 34 -5.94 -6.54 -12.65
C GLN A 34 -6.74 -6.12 -13.90
N LEU A 35 -6.59 -4.86 -14.35
CA LEU A 35 -7.20 -4.38 -15.59
C LEU A 35 -6.74 -5.20 -16.81
N ALA A 36 -5.43 -5.45 -16.91
CA ALA A 36 -4.88 -6.22 -18.02
C ALA A 36 -5.43 -7.66 -18.06
N ALA A 37 -5.61 -8.30 -16.90
CA ALA A 37 -6.17 -9.65 -16.80
C ALA A 37 -7.66 -9.67 -17.15
N LEU A 38 -8.46 -8.70 -16.69
CA LEU A 38 -9.91 -8.63 -16.97
C LEU A 38 -10.23 -8.38 -18.44
N ARG A 39 -9.36 -7.73 -19.19
CA ARG A 39 -9.54 -7.47 -20.63
C ARG A 39 -9.61 -8.72 -21.50
N THR A 40 -9.23 -9.87 -20.99
CA THR A 40 -9.39 -11.15 -21.69
C THR A 40 -10.83 -11.66 -21.68
N HIS A 41 -11.72 -11.08 -20.87
CA HIS A 41 -13.14 -11.46 -20.75
C HIS A 41 -14.01 -10.64 -21.71
N ALA A 42 -14.40 -11.25 -22.83
CA ALA A 42 -15.10 -10.57 -23.93
C ALA A 42 -16.48 -9.98 -23.54
N ASP A 43 -17.15 -10.55 -22.54
CA ASP A 43 -18.49 -10.13 -22.08
C ASP A 43 -18.45 -9.03 -21.01
N LEU A 44 -17.24 -8.54 -20.65
CA LEU A 44 -17.05 -7.46 -19.70
C LEU A 44 -16.80 -6.14 -20.43
N HIS A 45 -17.67 -5.16 -20.22
CA HIS A 45 -17.40 -3.77 -20.54
C HIS A 45 -17.02 -3.03 -19.25
N LEU A 46 -15.91 -2.33 -19.26
CA LEU A 46 -15.35 -1.67 -18.09
C LEU A 46 -15.21 -0.17 -18.32
N THR A 47 -15.76 0.62 -17.40
CA THR A 47 -15.50 2.06 -17.29
C THR A 47 -14.72 2.33 -16.00
N VAL A 48 -13.59 3.00 -16.10
CA VAL A 48 -12.76 3.41 -14.96
C VAL A 48 -12.90 4.91 -14.74
N LEU A 49 -13.36 5.28 -13.55
CA LEU A 49 -13.65 6.66 -13.15
C LEU A 49 -12.75 7.08 -11.98
N CYS A 50 -12.22 8.29 -12.04
CA CYS A 50 -11.59 8.95 -10.89
C CYS A 50 -11.92 10.45 -10.86
N VAL A 51 -11.70 11.07 -9.67
CA VAL A 51 -11.74 12.53 -9.54
C VAL A 51 -10.34 13.07 -9.83
N GLY A 52 -10.26 14.09 -10.69
CA GLY A 52 -9.03 14.73 -11.11
C GLY A 52 -9.13 16.25 -11.12
N LYS A 53 -8.16 16.91 -11.75
CA LYS A 53 -8.10 18.37 -11.80
C LYS A 53 -9.04 19.00 -12.83
N ALA A 54 -9.43 18.25 -13.85
CA ALA A 54 -10.28 18.67 -14.95
C ALA A 54 -10.99 17.46 -15.56
N ASP A 55 -12.12 17.70 -16.20
CA ASP A 55 -12.86 16.65 -16.90
C ASP A 55 -12.07 16.18 -18.12
N ALA A 56 -11.97 14.88 -18.28
CA ALA A 56 -11.36 14.24 -19.42
C ALA A 56 -11.99 12.85 -19.67
N ASN A 57 -11.96 12.39 -20.89
CA ASN A 57 -12.38 11.06 -21.24
C ASN A 57 -11.52 10.49 -22.37
N GLY A 58 -11.43 9.20 -22.44
CA GLY A 58 -10.69 8.48 -23.45
C GLY A 58 -10.96 6.99 -23.38
N THR A 59 -10.63 6.29 -24.43
CA THR A 59 -10.74 4.83 -24.50
C THR A 59 -9.39 4.27 -24.90
N ALA A 60 -8.94 3.27 -24.18
CA ALA A 60 -7.73 2.53 -24.52
C ALA A 60 -7.92 1.07 -24.18
N ASP A 61 -7.48 0.19 -25.06
CA ASP A 61 -7.48 -1.26 -24.84
C ASP A 61 -8.86 -1.84 -24.49
N GLY A 62 -9.95 -1.26 -24.99
CA GLY A 62 -11.32 -1.70 -24.72
C GLY A 62 -11.89 -1.27 -23.36
N VAL A 63 -11.18 -0.38 -22.65
CA VAL A 63 -11.63 0.21 -21.37
C VAL A 63 -11.93 1.68 -21.59
N ASP A 64 -13.08 2.14 -21.10
CA ASP A 64 -13.44 3.55 -21.08
C ASP A 64 -12.90 4.22 -19.81
N TYR A 65 -12.21 5.34 -19.98
CA TYR A 65 -11.66 6.13 -18.88
C TYR A 65 -12.41 7.46 -18.76
N ARG A 66 -12.80 7.79 -17.54
CA ARG A 66 -13.48 9.04 -17.18
C ARG A 66 -12.74 9.71 -16.04
N ILE A 67 -12.42 10.96 -16.22
CA ILE A 67 -11.88 11.81 -15.15
C ILE A 67 -12.86 12.96 -15.01
N VAL A 68 -13.33 13.19 -13.79
CA VAL A 68 -14.25 14.28 -13.47
C VAL A 68 -13.62 15.23 -12.48
N ALA A 69 -13.83 16.53 -12.65
CA ALA A 69 -13.27 17.54 -11.75
C ALA A 69 -13.98 17.56 -10.39
N ASP A 70 -15.24 17.11 -10.35
CA ASP A 70 -16.06 17.11 -9.14
C ASP A 70 -16.88 15.82 -9.05
N ALA A 71 -16.99 15.28 -7.84
CA ALA A 71 -17.82 14.10 -7.54
C ALA A 71 -19.33 14.35 -7.76
N ALA A 72 -19.78 15.60 -7.82
CA ALA A 72 -21.17 15.96 -8.22
C ALA A 72 -21.55 15.43 -9.61
N ALA A 73 -20.55 15.15 -10.46
CA ALA A 73 -20.76 14.53 -11.77
C ALA A 73 -21.17 13.05 -11.73
N PHE A 74 -21.07 12.36 -10.57
CA PHE A 74 -21.33 10.92 -10.47
C PHE A 74 -22.79 10.56 -10.74
N ALA A 75 -23.75 11.27 -10.12
CA ALA A 75 -25.17 10.99 -10.31
C ALA A 75 -25.62 11.13 -11.78
N PRO A 76 -25.35 12.24 -12.48
CA PRO A 76 -25.68 12.35 -13.91
C PRO A 76 -24.91 11.32 -14.78
N LEU A 77 -23.66 10.98 -14.43
CA LEU A 77 -22.90 9.97 -15.17
C LEU A 77 -23.55 8.58 -15.05
N LEU A 78 -23.99 8.20 -13.86
CA LEU A 78 -24.68 6.93 -13.63
C LEU A 78 -26.04 6.90 -14.34
N GLN A 79 -26.78 8.02 -14.37
CA GLN A 79 -28.06 8.13 -15.09
C GLN A 79 -27.90 8.02 -16.62
N ALA A 80 -26.83 8.57 -17.16
CA ALA A 80 -26.55 8.53 -18.59
C ALA A 80 -25.96 7.20 -19.06
N GLY A 81 -25.31 6.44 -18.15
CA GLY A 81 -24.67 5.18 -18.45
C GLY A 81 -25.57 3.99 -18.11
N ALA A 82 -25.45 2.92 -18.88
CA ALA A 82 -26.15 1.66 -18.62
C ALA A 82 -25.21 0.74 -17.83
N PHE A 83 -24.94 1.07 -16.57
CA PHE A 83 -24.09 0.27 -15.69
C PHE A 83 -24.93 -0.79 -14.96
N ASP A 84 -24.36 -1.99 -14.82
CA ASP A 84 -24.96 -3.08 -14.08
C ASP A 84 -24.53 -3.07 -12.60
N LEU A 85 -23.28 -2.60 -12.31
CA LEU A 85 -22.70 -2.58 -10.97
C LEU A 85 -21.64 -1.50 -10.85
N VAL A 86 -21.49 -0.91 -9.68
CA VAL A 86 -20.40 -0.02 -9.30
C VAL A 86 -19.43 -0.74 -8.37
N HIS A 87 -18.14 -0.81 -8.74
CA HIS A 87 -17.06 -1.33 -7.90
C HIS A 87 -16.20 -0.18 -7.40
N ILE A 88 -16.17 0.04 -6.08
CA ILE A 88 -15.40 1.10 -5.43
C ILE A 88 -14.12 0.50 -4.86
N TRP A 89 -12.98 0.95 -5.38
CA TRP A 89 -11.64 0.52 -4.96
C TRP A 89 -11.11 1.43 -3.86
N GLY A 90 -11.24 0.97 -2.61
CA GLY A 90 -10.90 1.70 -1.40
C GLY A 90 -12.11 2.37 -0.75
N THR A 91 -12.05 2.44 0.57
CA THR A 91 -13.14 2.95 1.42
C THR A 91 -12.76 4.24 2.14
N GLU A 92 -11.51 4.68 1.94
CA GLU A 92 -10.86 5.71 2.74
C GLU A 92 -10.84 7.11 2.08
N TYR A 93 -11.74 7.41 1.13
CA TYR A 93 -11.77 8.73 0.46
C TYR A 93 -13.18 9.23 0.19
N ASP A 94 -13.37 10.55 0.17
CA ASP A 94 -14.69 11.19 0.15
C ASP A 94 -15.53 10.81 -1.08
N ALA A 95 -14.89 10.70 -2.24
CA ALA A 95 -15.58 10.33 -3.48
C ALA A 95 -16.22 8.93 -3.42
N ALA A 96 -15.70 8.02 -2.56
CA ALA A 96 -16.30 6.70 -2.37
C ALA A 96 -17.72 6.78 -1.78
N ALA A 97 -17.91 7.64 -0.77
CA ALA A 97 -19.22 7.86 -0.15
C ALA A 97 -20.20 8.51 -1.14
N VAL A 98 -19.75 9.54 -1.87
CA VAL A 98 -20.60 10.22 -2.88
C VAL A 98 -21.03 9.25 -3.98
N MET A 99 -20.12 8.38 -4.45
CA MET A 99 -20.44 7.38 -5.46
C MET A 99 -21.42 6.32 -4.92
N ALA A 100 -21.22 5.85 -3.69
CA ALA A 100 -22.11 4.87 -3.07
C ALA A 100 -23.54 5.43 -2.93
N ASP A 101 -23.68 6.69 -2.53
CA ASP A 101 -24.97 7.36 -2.43
C ASP A 101 -25.63 7.55 -3.80
N ALA A 102 -24.85 7.97 -4.80
CA ALA A 102 -25.35 8.13 -6.18
C ALA A 102 -25.80 6.79 -6.79
N ALA A 103 -25.05 5.71 -6.55
CA ALA A 103 -25.41 4.37 -7.02
C ALA A 103 -26.66 3.84 -6.32
N ARG A 104 -26.76 4.02 -4.99
CA ARG A 104 -27.92 3.63 -4.20
C ARG A 104 -29.21 4.34 -4.63
N ALA A 105 -29.10 5.64 -4.94
CA ALA A 105 -30.24 6.42 -5.44
C ALA A 105 -30.76 5.92 -6.79
N GLN A 106 -30.00 5.12 -7.53
CA GLN A 106 -30.37 4.52 -8.82
C GLN A 106 -30.58 3.01 -8.73
N ASN A 107 -30.58 2.45 -7.52
CA ASN A 107 -30.71 1.01 -7.27
C ASN A 107 -29.60 0.18 -7.95
N LEU A 108 -28.41 0.76 -8.14
CA LEU A 108 -27.25 0.04 -8.66
C LEU A 108 -26.54 -0.68 -7.49
N PRO A 109 -26.24 -1.97 -7.62
CA PRO A 109 -25.42 -2.68 -6.62
C PRO A 109 -24.01 -2.11 -6.54
N VAL A 110 -23.48 -2.07 -5.32
CA VAL A 110 -22.13 -1.56 -5.04
C VAL A 110 -21.29 -2.64 -4.38
N LEU A 111 -20.13 -2.91 -4.98
CA LEU A 111 -19.07 -3.73 -4.37
C LEU A 111 -17.97 -2.82 -3.84
N PHE A 112 -17.59 -2.98 -2.57
CA PHE A 112 -16.48 -2.26 -1.96
C PHE A 112 -15.26 -3.16 -1.85
N SER A 113 -14.10 -2.74 -2.38
CA SER A 113 -12.81 -3.36 -2.11
C SER A 113 -12.11 -2.69 -0.94
N ILE A 114 -11.86 -3.42 0.15
CA ILE A 114 -11.06 -2.92 1.27
C ILE A 114 -9.59 -2.85 0.82
N GLN A 115 -9.01 -1.65 0.82
CA GLN A 115 -7.60 -1.42 0.51
C GLN A 115 -6.77 -1.23 1.78
N GLY A 116 -7.02 -0.18 2.51
CA GLY A 116 -6.53 0.04 3.86
C GLY A 116 -7.60 -0.32 4.89
N VAL A 117 -7.22 -0.40 6.15
CA VAL A 117 -8.13 -0.49 7.28
C VAL A 117 -7.85 0.71 8.17
N MET A 118 -8.59 1.80 7.92
CA MET A 118 -8.25 3.12 8.48
C MET A 118 -8.37 3.15 10.01
N ARG A 119 -9.34 2.41 10.57
CA ARG A 119 -9.49 2.28 12.03
C ARG A 119 -8.21 1.78 12.69
N ASP A 120 -7.66 0.69 12.17
CA ASP A 120 -6.47 0.06 12.75
C ASP A 120 -5.22 0.87 12.38
N CYS A 121 -5.15 1.45 11.19
CA CYS A 121 -4.08 2.39 10.83
C CYS A 121 -4.05 3.62 11.75
N ALA A 122 -5.20 4.20 12.10
CA ALA A 122 -5.31 5.33 13.02
C ALA A 122 -4.85 4.94 14.44
N ALA A 123 -5.28 3.77 14.92
CA ALA A 123 -4.93 3.27 16.25
C ALA A 123 -3.42 3.08 16.43
N HIS A 124 -2.72 2.69 15.35
CA HIS A 124 -1.30 2.34 15.36
C HIS A 124 -0.39 3.38 14.69
N LEU A 125 -0.92 4.53 14.27
CA LEU A 125 -0.19 5.50 13.45
C LEU A 125 1.11 5.97 14.09
N CYS A 126 1.08 6.30 15.38
CA CYS A 126 2.22 6.87 16.10
C CYS A 126 2.86 5.91 17.11
N ASP A 127 2.68 4.60 16.94
CA ASP A 127 3.29 3.61 17.82
C ASP A 127 4.81 3.79 17.88
N GLY A 128 5.38 3.72 19.11
CA GLY A 128 6.81 3.86 19.36
C GLY A 128 7.41 5.24 19.11
N VAL A 129 6.62 6.24 18.68
CA VAL A 129 7.09 7.63 18.54
C VAL A 129 6.95 8.36 19.87
N PRO A 130 8.02 8.99 20.40
CA PRO A 130 7.96 9.73 21.65
C PRO A 130 7.01 10.94 21.58
N ASP A 131 6.32 11.24 22.68
CA ASP A 131 5.33 12.32 22.77
C ASP A 131 5.87 13.69 22.38
N ALA A 132 7.16 13.94 22.63
CA ALA A 132 7.84 15.18 22.24
C ALA A 132 7.81 15.47 20.73
N TYR A 133 7.51 14.46 19.91
CA TYR A 133 7.38 14.59 18.45
C TYR A 133 5.93 14.49 17.97
N ARG A 134 5.01 13.98 18.82
CA ARG A 134 3.60 13.78 18.44
C ARG A 134 2.79 15.06 18.42
N HIS A 135 3.12 16.00 19.29
CA HIS A 135 2.32 17.21 19.51
C HIS A 135 3.04 18.48 19.04
N SER A 136 2.36 19.24 18.25
CA SER A 136 2.82 20.52 17.71
C SER A 136 2.11 21.68 18.40
N GLY A 137 2.84 22.75 18.72
CA GLY A 137 2.22 23.96 19.28
C GLY A 137 1.43 24.77 18.24
N ALA A 138 0.52 25.62 18.68
CA ALA A 138 -0.37 26.42 17.82
C ALA A 138 0.34 27.21 16.70
N VAL A 139 1.56 27.67 16.96
CA VAL A 139 2.39 28.36 15.94
C VAL A 139 2.70 27.44 14.76
N TRP A 140 3.02 26.19 15.01
CA TRP A 140 3.35 25.23 13.94
C TRP A 140 2.14 24.84 13.12
N HIS A 141 0.96 24.71 13.75
CA HIS A 141 -0.30 24.52 13.04
C HIS A 141 -0.67 25.73 12.16
N ALA A 142 -0.36 26.94 12.62
CA ALA A 142 -0.57 28.15 11.80
C ALA A 142 0.36 28.18 10.59
N ILE A 143 1.63 27.77 10.76
CA ILE A 143 2.61 27.67 9.66
C ILE A 143 2.19 26.59 8.68
N ASP A 144 1.75 25.41 9.16
CA ASP A 144 1.33 24.25 8.34
C ASP A 144 0.18 24.59 7.38
N ARG A 145 -0.69 25.55 7.73
CA ARG A 145 -1.75 26.03 6.84
C ARG A 145 -1.23 26.78 5.60
N VAL A 146 -0.03 27.35 5.70
CA VAL A 146 0.59 28.18 4.63
C VAL A 146 1.69 27.39 3.90
N VAL A 147 2.49 26.65 4.67
CA VAL A 147 3.58 25.82 4.16
C VAL A 147 3.35 24.40 4.69
N PRO A 148 2.70 23.54 3.90
CA PRO A 148 2.34 22.21 4.35
C PRO A 148 3.57 21.40 4.80
N GLY A 149 3.46 20.81 6.00
CA GLY A 149 4.42 19.89 6.60
C GLY A 149 3.82 18.51 6.80
N GLU A 150 4.37 17.77 7.75
CA GLU A 150 3.90 16.44 8.15
C GLU A 150 3.74 16.37 9.67
N LEU A 151 2.98 17.35 10.27
CA LEU A 151 2.71 17.37 11.69
C LEU A 151 1.92 16.12 12.10
N LEU A 152 2.40 15.41 13.13
CA LEU A 152 1.83 14.10 13.49
C LEU A 152 0.44 14.18 14.10
N ASP A 153 0.13 15.22 14.85
CA ASP A 153 -1.22 15.46 15.36
C ASP A 153 -2.23 15.79 14.25
N ASN A 154 -1.83 16.55 13.21
CA ASN A 154 -2.65 16.73 12.01
C ASN A 154 -2.85 15.43 11.25
N MET A 155 -1.76 14.62 11.13
CA MET A 155 -1.82 13.31 10.49
C MET A 155 -2.75 12.37 11.27
N GLN A 156 -2.64 12.32 12.60
CA GLN A 156 -3.53 11.51 13.46
C GLN A 156 -4.99 11.93 13.27
N ALA A 157 -5.29 13.22 13.37
CA ALA A 157 -6.65 13.73 13.18
C ALA A 157 -7.22 13.37 11.80
N ASN A 158 -6.39 13.38 10.75
CA ASN A 158 -6.80 12.96 9.41
C ASN A 158 -7.10 11.45 9.35
N PHE A 159 -6.24 10.61 9.93
CA PHE A 159 -6.49 9.16 9.98
C PHE A 159 -7.73 8.81 10.80
N ASP A 160 -7.97 9.48 11.94
CA ASP A 160 -9.18 9.32 12.74
C ASP A 160 -10.45 9.71 11.95
N ALA A 161 -10.39 10.81 11.19
CA ALA A 161 -11.50 11.23 10.32
C ALA A 161 -11.76 10.23 9.19
N LEU A 162 -10.69 9.68 8.57
CA LEU A 162 -10.81 8.65 7.54
C LEU A 162 -11.37 7.34 8.10
N ALA A 163 -10.98 6.96 9.32
CA ALA A 163 -11.53 5.79 10.02
C ALA A 163 -13.03 5.93 10.28
N ALA A 164 -13.47 7.12 10.73
CA ALA A 164 -14.89 7.39 10.93
C ALA A 164 -15.69 7.33 9.62
N LYS A 165 -15.14 7.89 8.52
CA LYS A 165 -15.76 7.85 7.18
C LYS A 165 -15.84 6.43 6.65
N GLU A 166 -14.78 5.64 6.77
CA GLU A 166 -14.75 4.22 6.38
C GLU A 166 -15.82 3.42 7.13
N ALA A 167 -15.91 3.58 8.46
CA ALA A 167 -16.90 2.90 9.27
C ALA A 167 -18.33 3.27 8.86
N ALA A 168 -18.61 4.56 8.61
CA ALA A 168 -19.92 5.01 8.16
C ALA A 168 -20.27 4.46 6.77
N LEU A 169 -19.30 4.43 5.83
CA LEU A 169 -19.49 3.92 4.49
C LEU A 169 -19.79 2.43 4.47
N LEU A 170 -19.06 1.65 5.29
CA LEU A 170 -19.18 0.20 5.35
C LEU A 170 -20.41 -0.27 6.14
N HIS A 171 -20.94 0.55 7.04
CA HIS A 171 -22.10 0.17 7.88
C HIS A 171 -23.27 -0.35 7.05
N ASP A 172 -23.59 0.30 5.95
CA ASP A 172 -24.70 -0.02 5.05
C ASP A 172 -24.25 -0.80 3.80
N ALA A 173 -23.00 -1.27 3.76
CA ALA A 173 -22.51 -2.06 2.66
C ALA A 173 -23.20 -3.42 2.60
N ARG A 174 -23.59 -3.87 1.40
CA ARG A 174 -24.15 -5.20 1.15
C ARG A 174 -23.12 -6.19 0.60
N HIS A 175 -22.16 -5.70 -0.18
CA HIS A 175 -21.15 -6.49 -0.84
C HIS A 175 -19.77 -5.88 -0.59
N VAL A 176 -18.87 -6.67 0.00
CA VAL A 176 -17.51 -6.26 0.33
C VAL A 176 -16.54 -7.33 -0.15
N THR A 177 -15.44 -6.94 -0.78
CA THR A 177 -14.35 -7.85 -1.13
C THR A 177 -13.05 -7.46 -0.45
N GLY A 178 -12.24 -8.45 -0.14
CA GLY A 178 -10.94 -8.28 0.50
C GLY A 178 -10.07 -9.52 0.29
N ARG A 179 -8.90 -9.55 0.92
CA ARG A 179 -7.81 -10.46 0.56
C ARG A 179 -7.31 -11.33 1.71
N THR A 180 -7.53 -10.90 2.93
CA THR A 180 -6.89 -11.45 4.12
C THR A 180 -7.92 -11.84 5.19
N GLY A 181 -7.49 -12.64 6.17
CA GLY A 181 -8.31 -12.90 7.36
C GLY A 181 -8.55 -11.64 8.19
N PHE A 182 -7.63 -10.68 8.11
CA PHE A 182 -7.73 -9.40 8.81
C PHE A 182 -8.86 -8.53 8.26
N ASP A 183 -8.88 -8.24 6.96
CA ASP A 183 -9.96 -7.43 6.38
C ASP A 183 -11.33 -8.12 6.42
N ARG A 184 -11.36 -9.45 6.38
CA ARG A 184 -12.58 -10.22 6.63
C ARG A 184 -13.12 -9.98 8.04
N ALA A 185 -12.24 -10.00 9.07
CA ALA A 185 -12.64 -9.73 10.45
C ALA A 185 -13.12 -8.28 10.64
N VAL A 186 -12.44 -7.33 9.98
CA VAL A 186 -12.84 -5.91 9.96
C VAL A 186 -14.19 -5.74 9.27
N CYS A 187 -14.40 -6.38 8.12
CA CYS A 187 -15.69 -6.36 7.43
C CYS A 187 -16.80 -6.89 8.34
N ALA A 188 -16.59 -8.01 9.03
CA ALA A 188 -17.58 -8.55 9.95
C ALA A 188 -17.93 -7.60 11.11
N ALA A 189 -16.97 -6.76 11.53
CA ALA A 189 -17.17 -5.78 12.59
C ALA A 189 -17.86 -4.49 12.11
N LEU A 190 -17.50 -3.96 10.94
CA LEU A 190 -17.97 -2.67 10.42
C LEU A 190 -19.20 -2.80 9.51
N ALA A 191 -19.35 -3.93 8.83
CA ALA A 191 -20.39 -4.23 7.86
C ALA A 191 -21.04 -5.59 8.17
N PRO A 192 -21.70 -5.77 9.34
CA PRO A 192 -22.18 -7.09 9.79
C PRO A 192 -23.23 -7.71 8.88
N SER A 193 -23.93 -6.90 8.08
CA SER A 193 -24.93 -7.35 7.10
C SER A 193 -24.33 -7.61 5.71
N ALA A 194 -23.07 -7.29 5.50
CA ALA A 194 -22.42 -7.45 4.20
C ALA A 194 -22.05 -8.91 3.93
N ARG A 195 -22.20 -9.30 2.67
CA ARG A 195 -21.56 -10.52 2.18
C ARG A 195 -20.11 -10.21 1.81
N TYR A 196 -19.19 -10.93 2.42
CA TYR A 196 -17.76 -10.82 2.13
C TYR A 196 -17.35 -11.82 1.06
N TYR A 197 -16.65 -11.34 0.03
CA TYR A 197 -16.10 -12.10 -1.08
C TYR A 197 -14.57 -12.08 -1.02
N PRO A 198 -13.90 -13.22 -0.85
CA PRO A 198 -12.44 -13.26 -0.94
C PRO A 198 -12.00 -13.10 -2.39
N CYS A 199 -11.13 -12.13 -2.67
CA CYS A 199 -10.55 -11.92 -3.99
C CYS A 199 -9.17 -11.28 -3.84
N ASN A 200 -8.13 -11.98 -4.28
CA ASN A 200 -6.77 -11.44 -4.27
C ASN A 200 -6.55 -10.44 -5.40
N GLU A 201 -5.50 -9.63 -5.28
CA GLU A 201 -5.10 -8.68 -6.31
C GLU A 201 -3.98 -9.23 -7.18
N THR A 202 -4.02 -8.85 -8.44
CA THR A 202 -2.92 -9.04 -9.39
C THR A 202 -1.93 -7.89 -9.23
N LEU A 203 -0.67 -8.24 -9.05
CA LEU A 203 0.40 -7.25 -8.88
C LEU A 203 0.89 -6.70 -10.24
N ARG A 204 1.83 -5.77 -10.20
CA ARG A 204 2.38 -5.16 -11.41
C ARG A 204 3.05 -6.21 -12.30
N PRO A 205 2.75 -6.26 -13.61
CA PRO A 205 3.23 -7.32 -14.51
C PRO A 205 4.75 -7.53 -14.51
N LEU A 206 5.51 -6.45 -14.31
CA LEU A 206 6.97 -6.45 -14.31
C LEU A 206 7.60 -7.38 -13.26
N PHE A 207 6.88 -7.73 -12.19
CA PHE A 207 7.41 -8.56 -11.10
C PHE A 207 7.22 -10.06 -11.32
N TYR A 208 6.42 -10.47 -12.30
CA TYR A 208 6.18 -11.90 -12.58
C TYR A 208 7.27 -12.56 -13.43
N THR A 209 7.93 -11.79 -14.28
CA THR A 209 8.84 -12.29 -15.33
C THR A 209 10.23 -11.65 -15.26
N GLY A 210 11.16 -12.19 -16.04
CA GLY A 210 12.54 -11.69 -16.12
C GLY A 210 13.44 -12.21 -15.02
N THR A 211 14.51 -11.49 -14.72
CA THR A 211 15.52 -11.87 -13.71
C THR A 211 14.87 -11.99 -12.33
N LEU A 212 15.16 -13.09 -11.65
CA LEU A 212 14.80 -13.30 -10.25
C LEU A 212 15.91 -12.87 -9.32
N TRP A 213 15.59 -12.70 -8.07
CA TRP A 213 16.56 -12.50 -7.03
C TRP A 213 17.42 -13.75 -6.82
N HIS A 214 18.69 -13.55 -6.58
CA HIS A 214 19.65 -14.58 -6.22
C HIS A 214 20.46 -14.12 -5.02
N ALA A 215 20.73 -15.04 -4.10
CA ALA A 215 21.64 -14.77 -2.99
C ALA A 215 23.01 -14.37 -3.54
N ARG A 216 23.56 -13.29 -2.99
CA ARG A 216 24.91 -12.84 -3.31
C ARG A 216 25.89 -13.46 -2.32
N GLU A 217 27.13 -13.66 -2.72
CA GLU A 217 28.17 -13.93 -1.75
C GLU A 217 28.30 -12.71 -0.84
N PHE A 218 28.04 -12.90 0.46
CA PHE A 218 28.13 -11.82 1.45
C PHE A 218 29.58 -11.43 1.72
N ALA A 219 30.27 -10.86 0.76
CA ALA A 219 31.51 -10.17 1.02
C ALA A 219 31.22 -8.88 1.80
N ALA A 220 30.80 -9.02 3.04
CA ALA A 220 30.87 -7.99 4.09
C ALA A 220 29.89 -6.80 4.06
N ALA A 221 28.93 -6.66 3.13
CA ALA A 221 28.03 -5.52 3.11
C ALA A 221 26.59 -5.88 2.72
N PRO A 222 25.81 -6.54 3.62
CA PRO A 222 24.40 -6.83 3.35
C PRO A 222 23.59 -5.56 3.10
N VAL A 223 22.62 -5.63 2.19
CA VAL A 223 21.66 -4.57 1.89
C VAL A 223 20.29 -4.96 2.41
N LEU A 224 19.79 -4.20 3.37
CA LEU A 224 18.43 -4.28 3.87
C LEU A 224 17.57 -3.27 3.12
N PHE A 225 16.42 -3.66 2.61
CA PHE A 225 15.54 -2.77 1.88
C PHE A 225 14.20 -2.55 2.57
N LEU A 226 13.88 -1.28 2.83
CA LEU A 226 12.59 -0.81 3.35
C LEU A 226 11.85 -0.06 2.23
N PRO A 227 10.71 -0.56 1.73
CA PRO A 227 10.04 0.02 0.57
C PRO A 227 9.38 1.37 0.85
N GLN A 228 9.17 1.71 2.12
CA GLN A 228 8.59 2.98 2.56
C GLN A 228 8.95 3.27 4.01
N GLY A 229 9.47 4.48 4.28
CA GLY A 229 9.85 4.90 5.64
C GLY A 229 9.40 6.33 5.97
N ASN A 230 8.47 6.90 5.20
CA ASN A 230 8.17 8.34 5.24
C ASN A 230 7.31 8.77 6.45
N TYR A 231 6.51 7.87 7.03
CA TYR A 231 5.61 8.18 8.14
C TYR A 231 5.59 7.07 9.19
N PRO A 232 5.15 7.35 10.42
CA PRO A 232 5.37 6.50 11.59
C PRO A 232 4.85 5.06 11.46
N LEU A 233 3.69 4.86 10.84
CA LEU A 233 3.07 3.55 10.66
C LEU A 233 4.01 2.52 10.00
N LYS A 234 5.00 2.98 9.22
CA LYS A 234 6.01 2.14 8.55
C LYS A 234 7.21 1.79 9.42
N ASN A 235 7.24 2.25 10.66
CA ASN A 235 8.21 1.88 11.70
C ASN A 235 9.69 1.95 11.33
N LEU A 236 10.10 2.95 10.53
CA LEU A 236 11.52 3.17 10.24
C LEU A 236 12.35 3.29 11.53
N HIS A 237 11.79 3.89 12.58
CA HIS A 237 12.46 4.05 13.87
C HIS A 237 12.79 2.71 14.55
N THR A 238 11.96 1.67 14.38
CA THR A 238 12.26 0.31 14.89
C THR A 238 13.39 -0.33 14.09
N VAL A 239 13.43 -0.14 12.78
CA VAL A 239 14.58 -0.60 11.96
C VAL A 239 15.87 0.09 12.40
N ILE A 240 15.84 1.42 12.61
CA ILE A 240 17.01 2.18 13.10
C ILE A 240 17.49 1.63 14.43
N LYS A 241 16.59 1.27 15.37
CA LYS A 241 16.95 0.67 16.66
C LYS A 241 17.52 -0.75 16.51
N ALA A 242 17.10 -1.51 15.51
CA ALA A 242 17.60 -2.86 15.24
C ALA A 242 19.00 -2.87 14.58
N LEU A 243 19.37 -1.81 13.84
CA LEU A 243 20.63 -1.74 13.08
C LEU A 243 21.89 -1.99 13.90
N PRO A 244 22.08 -1.46 15.15
CA PRO A 244 23.30 -1.73 15.92
C PRO A 244 23.57 -3.21 16.14
N ALA A 245 22.54 -4.03 16.39
CA ALA A 245 22.69 -5.46 16.58
C ALA A 245 23.08 -6.19 15.28
N VAL A 246 22.57 -5.75 14.14
CA VAL A 246 22.94 -6.29 12.82
C VAL A 246 24.37 -5.87 12.48
N LEU A 247 24.72 -4.60 12.68
CA LEU A 247 26.05 -4.05 12.42
C LEU A 247 27.15 -4.68 13.29
N ALA A 248 26.81 -5.13 14.49
CA ALA A 248 27.76 -5.85 15.35
C ALA A 248 28.26 -7.16 14.72
N GLN A 249 27.47 -7.77 13.82
CA GLN A 249 27.84 -9.00 13.11
C GLN A 249 28.26 -8.74 11.65
N TYR A 250 27.62 -7.76 10.99
CA TYR A 250 27.84 -7.39 9.60
C TYR A 250 28.13 -5.88 9.50
N GLY A 251 29.34 -5.48 9.86
CA GLY A 251 29.74 -4.08 10.12
C GLY A 251 29.51 -3.08 8.96
N ASN A 252 29.36 -3.57 7.72
CA ASN A 252 29.13 -2.72 6.55
C ASN A 252 27.69 -2.77 6.02
N THR A 253 26.74 -3.33 6.77
CA THR A 253 25.32 -3.38 6.40
C THR A 253 24.81 -2.00 6.01
N GLN A 254 24.02 -1.93 4.92
CA GLN A 254 23.35 -0.72 4.46
C GLN A 254 21.85 -0.90 4.54
N LEU A 255 21.14 0.08 5.08
CA LEU A 255 19.69 0.20 5.00
C LEU A 255 19.33 1.13 3.84
N GLN A 256 18.69 0.60 2.82
CA GLN A 256 18.13 1.39 1.71
C GLN A 256 16.64 1.62 1.95
N ILE A 257 16.19 2.88 1.79
CA ILE A 257 14.81 3.29 2.01
C ILE A 257 14.30 3.95 0.73
N ALA A 258 13.20 3.45 0.18
CA ALA A 258 12.55 4.13 -0.93
C ALA A 258 11.80 5.38 -0.41
N GLY A 259 11.95 6.49 -1.14
CA GLY A 259 11.37 7.78 -0.81
C GLY A 259 12.40 8.87 -0.56
N TRP A 260 11.90 10.07 -0.29
CA TRP A 260 12.72 11.26 -0.11
C TRP A 260 13.46 11.25 1.23
N PRO A 261 14.74 11.61 1.26
CA PRO A 261 15.46 11.86 2.50
C PRO A 261 14.82 13.00 3.28
N PRO A 262 15.13 13.12 4.58
CA PRO A 262 14.81 14.33 5.34
C PRO A 262 15.29 15.58 4.61
N LEU A 263 14.43 16.60 4.49
CA LEU A 263 14.74 17.84 3.79
C LEU A 263 15.96 18.53 4.44
N ASP A 264 16.92 18.96 3.63
CA ASP A 264 18.00 19.83 4.05
C ASP A 264 17.98 21.11 3.21
N LYS A 265 17.55 22.22 3.81
CA LYS A 265 17.49 23.56 3.22
C LYS A 265 18.54 24.49 3.83
N GLY A 266 19.63 23.93 4.35
CA GLY A 266 20.70 24.66 4.99
C GLY A 266 20.40 25.07 6.44
N PRO A 267 21.43 25.59 7.14
CA PRO A 267 21.38 25.78 8.59
C PRO A 267 20.33 26.79 9.08
N LEU A 268 20.00 27.81 8.28
CA LEU A 268 19.05 28.87 8.66
C LEU A 268 17.60 28.36 8.69
N LEU A 269 17.20 27.50 7.73
CA LEU A 269 15.83 26.99 7.63
C LEU A 269 15.66 25.64 8.34
N ARG A 270 16.75 24.94 8.68
CA ARG A 270 16.72 23.63 9.34
C ARG A 270 15.83 23.59 10.57
N PRO A 271 15.86 24.57 11.53
CA PRO A 271 15.01 24.50 12.72
C PRO A 271 13.50 24.52 12.39
N VAL A 272 13.11 25.25 11.34
CA VAL A 272 11.73 25.31 10.88
C VAL A 272 11.33 24.00 10.22
N ILE A 273 12.14 23.52 9.29
CA ILE A 273 11.88 22.27 8.55
C ILE A 273 11.81 21.09 9.51
N ASP A 274 12.76 20.95 10.42
CA ASP A 274 12.81 19.89 11.42
C ASP A 274 11.51 19.85 12.26
N ARG A 275 10.94 21.01 12.58
CA ARG A 275 9.66 21.11 13.31
C ARG A 275 8.44 20.80 12.44
N MET A 276 8.48 21.09 11.14
CA MET A 276 7.41 20.78 10.20
C MET A 276 7.39 19.28 9.81
N PHE A 277 8.47 18.53 10.05
CA PHE A 277 8.60 17.11 9.76
C PHE A 277 9.09 16.32 11.00
N PRO A 278 8.31 16.30 12.08
CA PRO A 278 8.76 15.79 13.38
C PRO A 278 9.16 14.31 13.36
N TYR A 279 8.52 13.45 12.57
CA TYR A 279 8.91 12.06 12.45
C TYR A 279 10.27 11.88 11.77
N LYS A 280 10.51 12.61 10.68
CA LYS A 280 11.81 12.59 9.99
C LYS A 280 12.92 13.13 10.89
N LEU A 281 12.62 14.17 11.68
CA LEU A 281 13.54 14.68 12.71
C LEU A 281 13.84 13.62 13.77
N TYR A 282 12.82 12.92 14.27
CA TYR A 282 12.98 11.84 15.24
C TYR A 282 13.91 10.74 14.69
N CYS A 283 13.62 10.21 13.51
CA CYS A 283 14.43 9.18 12.88
C CYS A 283 15.89 9.62 12.66
N LYS A 284 16.10 10.87 12.21
CA LYS A 284 17.43 11.45 12.01
C LYS A 284 18.22 11.54 13.32
N ARG A 285 17.59 12.04 14.40
CA ARG A 285 18.22 12.12 15.73
C ARG A 285 18.53 10.75 16.29
N LEU A 286 17.60 9.82 16.18
CA LEU A 286 17.76 8.44 16.63
C LEU A 286 18.95 7.76 15.91
N ALA A 287 19.03 7.90 14.58
CA ALA A 287 20.15 7.35 13.81
C ALA A 287 21.51 7.94 14.21
N ALA A 288 21.55 9.26 14.47
CA ALA A 288 22.77 9.92 14.95
C ALA A 288 23.15 9.46 16.38
N GLN A 289 22.17 9.36 17.27
CA GLN A 289 22.36 8.91 18.66
C GLN A 289 22.91 7.48 18.74
N LEU A 290 22.42 6.60 17.84
CA LEU A 290 22.86 5.20 17.78
C LEU A 290 24.12 5.00 16.90
N GLY A 291 24.66 6.06 16.30
CA GLY A 291 25.85 5.99 15.45
C GLY A 291 25.66 5.29 14.11
N VAL A 292 24.40 5.08 13.67
CA VAL A 292 24.08 4.31 12.46
C VAL A 292 23.71 5.17 11.23
N ALA A 293 23.79 6.50 11.34
CA ALA A 293 23.38 7.42 10.27
C ALA A 293 24.14 7.20 8.96
N GLY A 294 25.42 6.79 9.01
CA GLY A 294 26.23 6.48 7.84
C GLY A 294 25.82 5.21 7.09
N HIS A 295 24.97 4.38 7.68
CA HIS A 295 24.46 3.13 7.14
C HIS A 295 23.07 3.25 6.51
N ILE A 296 22.48 4.45 6.49
CA ILE A 296 21.13 4.69 5.96
C ILE A 296 21.23 5.47 4.65
N ARG A 297 20.61 4.96 3.60
CA ARG A 297 20.53 5.58 2.30
C ARG A 297 19.09 5.69 1.82
N TYR A 298 18.72 6.85 1.27
CA TYR A 298 17.44 7.07 0.61
C TYR A 298 17.65 7.04 -0.90
N THR A 299 16.78 6.32 -1.59
CA THR A 299 16.86 6.17 -3.05
C THR A 299 16.18 7.31 -3.82
N GLY A 300 15.38 8.14 -3.14
CA GLY A 300 14.36 8.96 -3.78
C GLY A 300 13.12 8.15 -4.19
N PRO A 301 12.14 8.79 -4.85
CA PRO A 301 10.99 8.08 -5.41
C PRO A 301 11.44 7.17 -6.55
N LEU A 302 10.87 5.96 -6.59
CA LEU A 302 11.21 4.93 -7.57
C LEU A 302 9.96 4.63 -8.41
N ASP A 303 10.12 4.54 -9.72
CA ASP A 303 9.14 3.90 -10.61
C ASP A 303 9.17 2.38 -10.46
N ALA A 304 8.32 1.67 -11.20
CA ALA A 304 8.22 0.22 -11.10
C ALA A 304 9.51 -0.51 -11.48
N ALA A 305 10.23 -0.02 -12.50
CA ALA A 305 11.46 -0.63 -12.99
C ALA A 305 12.62 -0.41 -12.00
N ALA A 306 12.78 0.80 -11.51
CA ALA A 306 13.78 1.15 -10.51
C ALA A 306 13.51 0.43 -9.17
N MET A 307 12.23 0.32 -8.76
CA MET A 307 11.83 -0.43 -7.57
C MET A 307 12.24 -1.90 -7.71
N ARG A 308 11.93 -2.53 -8.86
CA ARG A 308 12.32 -3.92 -9.14
C ARG A 308 13.84 -4.11 -9.05
N GLN A 309 14.61 -3.15 -9.58
CA GLN A 309 16.06 -3.23 -9.51
C GLN A 309 16.58 -3.20 -8.06
N VAL A 310 16.04 -2.32 -7.23
CA VAL A 310 16.40 -2.25 -5.80
C VAL A 310 16.05 -3.54 -5.05
N TYR A 311 14.90 -4.17 -5.37
CA TYR A 311 14.59 -5.48 -4.80
C TYR A 311 15.64 -6.54 -5.18
N LEU A 312 16.10 -6.56 -6.43
CA LEU A 312 17.10 -7.53 -6.90
C LEU A 312 18.49 -7.29 -6.28
N GLU A 313 18.79 -6.07 -5.87
CA GLU A 313 20.06 -5.67 -5.23
C GLU A 313 20.05 -5.84 -3.70
N ALA A 314 18.87 -5.98 -3.10
CA ALA A 314 18.73 -6.20 -1.67
C ALA A 314 19.01 -7.66 -1.26
N ASP A 315 19.42 -7.87 -0.02
CA ASP A 315 19.57 -9.20 0.57
C ASP A 315 18.39 -9.58 1.45
N VAL A 316 17.74 -8.58 2.06
CA VAL A 316 16.56 -8.77 2.91
C VAL A 316 15.56 -7.66 2.65
N PHE A 317 14.32 -8.03 2.35
CA PHE A 317 13.17 -7.12 2.33
C PHE A 317 12.61 -6.96 3.75
N LEU A 318 12.37 -5.71 4.17
CA LEU A 318 11.85 -5.38 5.50
C LEU A 318 10.45 -4.78 5.41
N LEU A 319 9.52 -5.30 6.21
CA LEU A 319 8.19 -4.74 6.38
C LEU A 319 7.82 -4.66 7.87
N PRO A 320 8.39 -3.68 8.61
CA PRO A 320 8.22 -3.54 10.05
C PRO A 320 6.96 -2.80 10.47
N SER A 321 6.05 -2.51 9.54
CA SER A 321 4.87 -1.67 9.76
C SER A 321 4.07 -2.08 10.99
N SER A 322 3.45 -1.10 11.69
CA SER A 322 2.54 -1.35 12.83
C SER A 322 1.16 -1.83 12.39
N CYS A 323 0.76 -1.54 11.15
CA CYS A 323 -0.49 -2.02 10.56
C CYS A 323 -0.34 -2.15 9.05
N GLU A 324 -0.80 -3.28 8.50
CA GLU A 324 -0.90 -3.54 7.06
C GLU A 324 -2.12 -4.43 6.80
N ASN A 325 -2.79 -4.23 5.67
CA ASN A 325 -3.81 -5.16 5.23
C ASN A 325 -3.21 -6.24 4.31
N SER A 326 -2.91 -5.88 3.06
CA SER A 326 -2.28 -6.77 2.08
C SER A 326 -1.27 -5.96 1.27
N PRO A 327 -0.05 -5.75 1.81
CA PRO A 327 0.93 -4.86 1.22
C PRO A 327 1.48 -5.42 -0.09
N ASN A 328 1.22 -4.73 -1.21
CA ASN A 328 1.68 -5.13 -2.54
C ASN A 328 3.21 -5.23 -2.62
N SER A 329 3.92 -4.40 -1.86
CA SER A 329 5.38 -4.45 -1.78
C SER A 329 5.92 -5.78 -1.25
N LEU A 330 5.22 -6.42 -0.30
CA LEU A 330 5.56 -7.77 0.17
C LEU A 330 5.32 -8.81 -0.93
N GLY A 331 4.17 -8.76 -1.60
CA GLY A 331 3.86 -9.65 -2.70
C GLY A 331 4.88 -9.53 -3.85
N GLU A 332 5.32 -8.31 -4.17
CA GLU A 332 6.35 -8.05 -5.20
C GLU A 332 7.73 -8.60 -4.80
N ALA A 333 8.15 -8.42 -3.54
CA ALA A 333 9.38 -9.01 -3.01
C ALA A 333 9.33 -10.55 -3.09
N MET A 334 8.19 -11.13 -2.69
CA MET A 334 7.95 -12.58 -2.77
C MET A 334 7.96 -13.08 -4.22
N LEU A 335 7.35 -12.36 -5.18
CA LEU A 335 7.37 -12.72 -6.61
C LEU A 335 8.79 -12.76 -7.18
N LEU A 336 9.67 -11.90 -6.72
CA LEU A 336 11.08 -11.90 -7.12
C LEU A 336 11.90 -12.99 -6.42
N GLY A 337 11.39 -13.57 -5.34
CA GLY A 337 12.09 -14.55 -4.51
C GLY A 337 13.05 -13.91 -3.49
N LEU A 338 12.90 -12.63 -3.18
CA LEU A 338 13.69 -11.94 -2.15
C LEU A 338 13.25 -12.39 -0.76
N PRO A 339 14.18 -12.81 0.14
CA PRO A 339 13.84 -13.15 1.51
C PRO A 339 13.18 -11.99 2.25
N CYS A 340 12.07 -12.26 2.95
CA CYS A 340 11.25 -11.26 3.60
C CYS A 340 11.29 -11.40 5.12
N VAL A 341 11.43 -10.25 5.81
CA VAL A 341 11.25 -10.13 7.26
C VAL A 341 10.14 -9.11 7.50
N ALA A 342 9.08 -9.50 8.20
CA ALA A 342 7.93 -8.65 8.41
C ALA A 342 7.38 -8.75 9.85
N ALA A 343 6.71 -7.70 10.33
CA ALA A 343 5.94 -7.77 11.55
C ALA A 343 4.67 -8.60 11.33
N ALA A 344 4.29 -9.44 12.30
CA ALA A 344 3.10 -10.27 12.24
C ALA A 344 1.82 -9.47 12.55
N VAL A 345 1.57 -8.37 11.79
CA VAL A 345 0.46 -7.45 12.00
C VAL A 345 -0.58 -7.54 10.89
N GLY A 346 -1.83 -7.26 11.23
CA GLY A 346 -2.93 -7.16 10.28
C GLY A 346 -3.05 -8.39 9.37
N GLY A 347 -3.00 -8.17 8.07
CA GLY A 347 -3.13 -9.24 7.06
C GLY A 347 -1.83 -9.94 6.67
N ILE A 348 -0.66 -9.49 7.15
CA ILE A 348 0.64 -10.09 6.79
C ILE A 348 0.69 -11.60 7.07
N PRO A 349 0.20 -12.14 8.22
CA PRO A 349 0.18 -13.57 8.46
C PRO A 349 -0.68 -14.39 7.49
N SER A 350 -1.58 -13.74 6.74
CA SER A 350 -2.32 -14.38 5.66
C SER A 350 -1.50 -14.51 4.37
N MET A 351 -0.45 -13.70 4.20
CA MET A 351 0.37 -13.64 2.99
C MET A 351 1.65 -14.48 3.09
N LEU A 352 2.22 -14.59 4.28
CA LEU A 352 3.56 -15.16 4.52
C LEU A 352 3.51 -16.17 5.67
N GLU A 353 4.06 -17.37 5.47
CA GLU A 353 4.22 -18.40 6.51
C GLU A 353 5.59 -18.24 7.19
N ASP A 354 5.57 -18.06 8.53
CA ASP A 354 6.80 -17.88 9.32
C ASP A 354 7.73 -19.09 9.24
N GLY A 355 9.00 -18.82 9.08
CA GLY A 355 10.08 -19.80 9.01
C GLY A 355 10.16 -20.58 7.70
N ARG A 356 9.19 -20.44 6.80
CA ARG A 356 9.14 -21.13 5.52
C ARG A 356 9.24 -20.19 4.32
N GLU A 357 8.41 -19.14 4.29
CA GLU A 357 8.28 -18.17 3.19
C GLU A 357 8.90 -16.83 3.54
N GLY A 358 9.31 -16.65 4.79
CA GLY A 358 9.94 -15.48 5.38
C GLY A 358 10.05 -15.62 6.87
N TYR A 359 10.47 -14.58 7.57
CA TYR A 359 10.40 -14.53 9.04
C TYR A 359 9.41 -13.48 9.49
N LEU A 360 8.50 -13.89 10.37
CA LEU A 360 7.57 -13.03 11.07
C LEU A 360 8.04 -12.82 12.52
N TYR A 361 7.92 -11.59 13.01
CA TYR A 361 8.15 -11.28 14.44
C TYR A 361 6.89 -10.64 15.03
N GLY A 362 6.60 -10.94 16.30
CA GLY A 362 5.28 -10.72 16.88
C GLY A 362 4.93 -9.25 17.13
N ASP A 363 5.80 -8.52 17.86
CA ASP A 363 5.58 -7.11 18.18
C ASP A 363 6.32 -6.20 17.20
N ALA A 364 5.59 -5.38 16.45
CA ALA A 364 6.15 -4.47 15.45
C ALA A 364 7.18 -3.47 16.02
N LEU A 365 7.17 -3.24 17.34
CA LEU A 365 8.09 -2.34 18.03
C LEU A 365 9.29 -3.07 18.66
N ASP A 366 9.33 -4.41 18.61
CA ASP A 366 10.46 -5.19 19.15
C ASP A 366 11.65 -5.17 18.18
N GLU A 367 12.54 -4.19 18.37
CA GLU A 367 13.77 -4.06 17.61
C GLU A 367 14.72 -5.27 17.74
N LYS A 368 14.66 -6.00 18.85
CA LYS A 368 15.50 -7.19 19.05
C LYS A 368 14.98 -8.37 18.25
N ALA A 369 13.65 -8.58 18.24
CA ALA A 369 13.03 -9.61 17.42
C ALA A 369 13.24 -9.33 15.93
N LEU A 370 13.12 -8.07 15.48
CA LEU A 370 13.43 -7.65 14.13
C LEU A 370 14.90 -7.93 13.77
N ALA A 371 15.85 -7.52 14.63
CA ALA A 371 17.28 -7.77 14.39
C ALA A 371 17.58 -9.27 14.29
N ASN A 372 17.01 -10.08 15.19
CA ASN A 372 17.17 -11.54 15.16
C ASN A 372 16.60 -12.16 13.87
N ALA A 373 15.43 -11.72 13.41
CA ALA A 373 14.84 -12.20 12.17
C ALA A 373 15.72 -11.85 10.94
N ILE A 374 16.27 -10.64 10.89
CA ILE A 374 17.24 -10.22 9.85
C ILE A 374 18.48 -11.12 9.89
N LEU A 375 19.07 -11.31 11.08
CA LEU A 375 20.29 -12.11 11.25
C LEU A 375 20.03 -13.58 10.85
N ARG A 376 18.87 -14.14 11.15
CA ARG A 376 18.51 -15.51 10.71
C ARG A 376 18.53 -15.66 9.19
N VAL A 377 18.09 -14.66 8.42
CA VAL A 377 18.21 -14.66 6.95
C VAL A 377 19.69 -14.60 6.56
N LEU A 378 20.43 -13.61 7.08
CA LEU A 378 21.83 -13.38 6.71
C LEU A 378 22.76 -14.53 7.09
N GLN A 379 22.44 -15.29 8.13
CA GLN A 379 23.19 -16.46 8.61
C GLN A 379 22.75 -17.77 7.96
N SER A 380 21.69 -17.75 7.14
CA SER A 380 21.23 -18.94 6.44
C SER A 380 22.30 -19.47 5.51
N PRO A 381 22.57 -20.80 5.51
CA PRO A 381 23.63 -21.38 4.69
C PRO A 381 23.48 -21.15 3.19
N ASP A 382 22.25 -20.96 2.73
CA ASP A 382 21.90 -20.70 1.32
C ASP A 382 21.58 -19.22 1.04
N GLY A 383 21.87 -18.33 2.01
CA GLY A 383 21.56 -16.91 1.91
C GLY A 383 20.06 -16.60 1.79
N GLY A 384 19.18 -17.50 2.26
CA GLY A 384 17.73 -17.36 2.17
C GLY A 384 17.12 -17.81 0.85
N THR A 385 17.88 -18.48 -0.03
CA THR A 385 17.42 -18.90 -1.37
C THR A 385 16.21 -19.82 -1.30
N ALA A 386 16.23 -20.85 -0.44
CA ALA A 386 15.10 -21.78 -0.30
C ALA A 386 13.83 -21.07 0.21
N MET A 387 14.00 -20.14 1.16
CA MET A 387 12.93 -19.29 1.68
C MET A 387 12.33 -18.40 0.58
N GLY A 388 13.16 -17.71 -0.20
CA GLY A 388 12.74 -16.89 -1.31
C GLY A 388 11.98 -17.68 -2.39
N GLN A 389 12.43 -18.90 -2.71
CA GLN A 389 11.72 -19.80 -3.65
C GLN A 389 10.35 -20.23 -3.10
N ALA A 390 10.23 -20.54 -1.81
CA ALA A 390 8.95 -20.86 -1.18
C ALA A 390 8.00 -19.65 -1.20
N ALA A 391 8.52 -18.46 -0.86
CA ALA A 391 7.79 -17.18 -0.94
C ALA A 391 7.27 -16.92 -2.36
N ARG A 392 8.12 -17.10 -3.40
CA ARG A 392 7.71 -16.94 -4.78
C ARG A 392 6.61 -17.93 -5.18
N ALA A 393 6.76 -19.19 -4.82
CA ALA A 393 5.74 -20.20 -5.11
C ALA A 393 4.39 -19.85 -4.48
N ARG A 394 4.38 -19.29 -3.27
CA ARG A 394 3.18 -18.75 -2.62
C ARG A 394 2.63 -17.56 -3.38
N ALA A 395 3.45 -16.55 -3.68
CA ALA A 395 3.01 -15.32 -4.35
C ALA A 395 2.43 -15.60 -5.75
N LEU A 396 3.01 -16.52 -6.53
CA LEU A 396 2.47 -16.91 -7.83
C LEU A 396 1.06 -17.53 -7.74
N ARG A 397 0.73 -18.22 -6.64
CA ARG A 397 -0.63 -18.73 -6.42
C ARG A 397 -1.60 -17.65 -5.92
N THR A 398 -1.13 -16.78 -5.01
CA THR A 398 -1.95 -15.72 -4.42
C THR A 398 -2.28 -14.62 -5.43
N HIS A 399 -1.31 -14.28 -6.25
CA HIS A 399 -1.40 -13.18 -7.23
C HIS A 399 -1.50 -13.69 -8.68
N ASP A 400 -2.06 -14.88 -8.88
CA ASP A 400 -2.34 -15.43 -10.21
C ASP A 400 -3.33 -14.54 -10.96
N ALA A 401 -2.87 -13.92 -12.04
CA ALA A 401 -3.64 -12.90 -12.74
C ALA A 401 -4.93 -13.44 -13.37
N ALA A 402 -4.87 -14.64 -13.95
CA ALA A 402 -6.04 -15.25 -14.58
C ALA A 402 -7.06 -15.64 -13.53
N ARG A 403 -6.63 -16.33 -12.49
CA ARG A 403 -7.51 -16.75 -11.40
C ARG A 403 -8.16 -15.55 -10.69
N ASN A 404 -7.39 -14.52 -10.38
CA ASN A 404 -7.92 -13.33 -9.70
C ASN A 404 -8.92 -12.57 -10.57
N ALA A 405 -8.74 -12.58 -11.91
CA ALA A 405 -9.72 -12.03 -12.84
C ALA A 405 -11.00 -12.87 -12.88
N ASP A 406 -10.87 -14.21 -12.99
CA ASP A 406 -12.01 -15.14 -12.97
C ASP A 406 -12.81 -15.02 -11.65
N ASP A 407 -12.11 -14.97 -10.50
CA ASP A 407 -12.72 -14.81 -9.18
C ASP A 407 -13.52 -13.49 -9.11
N LEU A 408 -12.98 -12.39 -9.64
CA LEU A 408 -13.66 -11.10 -9.65
C LEU A 408 -14.87 -11.07 -10.57
N ILE A 409 -14.77 -11.67 -11.76
CA ILE A 409 -15.92 -11.85 -12.67
C ILE A 409 -17.03 -12.65 -11.98
N HIS A 410 -16.68 -13.77 -11.36
CA HIS A 410 -17.65 -14.59 -10.63
C HIS A 410 -18.33 -13.81 -9.48
N ILE A 411 -17.61 -12.93 -8.80
CA ILE A 411 -18.18 -12.03 -7.78
C ILE A 411 -19.22 -11.12 -8.41
N TYR A 412 -18.90 -10.44 -9.52
CA TYR A 412 -19.85 -9.58 -10.22
C TYR A 412 -21.13 -10.32 -10.65
N GLU A 413 -20.97 -11.48 -11.30
CA GLU A 413 -22.10 -12.30 -11.71
C GLU A 413 -22.95 -12.77 -10.51
N THR A 414 -22.32 -13.06 -9.38
CA THR A 414 -23.01 -13.47 -8.18
C THR A 414 -23.84 -12.34 -7.60
N ILE A 415 -23.29 -11.13 -7.51
CA ILE A 415 -24.00 -9.95 -7.04
C ILE A 415 -25.18 -9.65 -7.96
N LEU A 416 -24.98 -9.62 -9.26
CA LEU A 416 -26.05 -9.32 -10.21
C LEU A 416 -27.18 -10.32 -10.15
N ARG A 417 -26.90 -11.61 -9.98
CA ARG A 417 -27.93 -12.65 -9.79
C ARG A 417 -28.70 -12.50 -8.48
N GLU A 418 -28.09 -11.96 -7.44
CA GLU A 418 -28.73 -11.77 -6.13
C GLU A 418 -29.65 -10.53 -6.13
N GLU A 419 -29.22 -9.46 -6.77
CA GLU A 419 -29.95 -8.19 -6.84
C GLU A 419 -31.13 -8.22 -7.83
N HIS A 420 -31.15 -9.16 -8.77
CA HIS A 420 -32.26 -9.34 -9.72
C HIS A 420 -33.35 -10.32 -9.22
N LYS A 421 -33.20 -10.88 -7.99
CA LYS A 421 -34.22 -11.70 -7.34
C LYS A 421 -35.12 -10.89 -6.44
#